data_fa6f919124c69ae5750f66952b7bc2bb
#
_entry.id   fa6f919124c69ae5750f66952b7bc2bb
#
_cell.length_a   1.000
_cell.length_b   1.000
_cell.length_c   1.000
_cell.angle_alpha   90.00
_cell.angle_beta   90.00
_cell.angle_gamma   90.00
#
_symmetry.space_group_name_H-M   'P 1'
#
loop_
_entity.id
_entity.type
_entity.pdbx_description
1 polymer ?
#
loop_
_entity_poly.entity_id
_entity_poly.type
_entity_poly.pdbx_seq_one_letter_code
_entity_poly.pdbx_strand_id
1 'polypeptide(L)' 'MIDLQELFEERAAIMEYDGGMTREQAEIEAWKDIMKNYGGNNADS' A
#
# COMPACT_ATOMS: atom_id res chain seq x y z
N MET A 1 11.89 -11.06 -7.86
CA MET A 1 11.41 -9.69 -7.97
C MET A 1 9.92 -9.65 -7.65
N ILE A 2 9.51 -8.72 -6.82
CA ILE A 2 8.12 -8.68 -6.42
C ILE A 2 7.30 -7.82 -7.37
N ASP A 3 6.09 -8.25 -7.60
CA ASP A 3 5.15 -7.55 -8.44
C ASP A 3 4.47 -6.45 -7.62
N LEU A 4 4.22 -5.31 -8.24
CA LEU A 4 3.55 -4.22 -7.53
C LEU A 4 2.17 -4.64 -7.04
N GLN A 5 1.48 -5.42 -7.85
CA GLN A 5 0.16 -5.89 -7.45
C GLN A 5 0.26 -6.80 -6.23
N GLU A 6 1.26 -7.65 -6.21
CA GLU A 6 1.47 -8.54 -5.09
C GLU A 6 1.80 -7.74 -3.84
N LEU A 7 2.64 -6.73 -3.97
CA LEU A 7 3.00 -5.88 -2.86
C LEU A 7 1.77 -5.14 -2.33
N PHE A 8 0.95 -4.65 -3.24
CA PHE A 8 -0.27 -3.94 -2.87
C PHE A 8 -1.21 -4.86 -2.08
N GLU A 9 -1.37 -6.09 -2.54
CA GLU A 9 -2.25 -7.02 -1.88
C GLU A 9 -1.74 -7.37 -0.49
N GLU A 10 -0.45 -7.54 -0.36
CA GLU A 10 0.13 -7.84 0.93
C GLU A 10 -0.08 -6.70 1.91
N ARG A 11 0.14 -5.49 1.46
CA ARG A 11 -0.03 -4.34 2.33
C ARG A 11 -1.49 -4.15 2.71
N ALA A 12 -2.38 -4.34 1.75
CA ALA A 12 -3.79 -4.22 2.05
C ALA A 12 -4.24 -5.26 3.07
N ALA A 13 -3.73 -6.46 2.94
CA ALA A 13 -4.07 -7.52 3.87
C ALA A 13 -3.60 -7.19 5.29
N ILE A 14 -2.40 -6.67 5.40
CA ILE A 14 -1.87 -6.30 6.71
C ILE A 14 -2.71 -5.20 7.34
N MET A 15 -3.06 -4.20 6.55
CA MET A 15 -3.87 -3.10 7.07
C MET A 15 -5.26 -3.55 7.44
N GLU A 16 -5.78 -4.52 6.71
CA GLU A 16 -7.10 -5.05 7.02
C GLU A 16 -7.09 -5.81 8.34
N TYR A 17 -6.10 -6.67 8.52
CA TYR A 17 -6.05 -7.50 9.73
C TYR A 17 -5.51 -6.75 10.93
N ASP A 18 -4.34 -6.14 10.76
CA ASP A 18 -3.70 -5.47 11.89
C ASP A 18 -4.31 -4.11 12.18
N GLY A 19 -4.68 -3.39 11.13
CA GLY A 19 -5.21 -2.06 11.29
C GLY A 19 -6.70 -2.02 11.54
N GLY A 20 -7.38 -3.15 11.40
CA GLY A 20 -8.81 -3.19 11.58
C GLY A 20 -9.57 -2.42 10.53
N MET A 21 -8.97 -2.22 9.38
CA MET A 21 -9.62 -1.49 8.31
C MET A 21 -10.53 -2.38 7.49
N THR A 22 -11.52 -1.77 6.84
CA THR A 22 -12.29 -2.49 5.86
C THR A 22 -11.42 -2.74 4.65
N ARG A 23 -11.83 -3.66 3.79
CA ARG A 23 -11.07 -3.96 2.59
C ARG A 23 -10.87 -2.72 1.74
N GLU A 24 -11.92 -1.97 1.56
CA GLU A 24 -11.87 -0.75 0.78
C GLU A 24 -10.88 0.24 1.34
N GLN A 25 -10.95 0.45 2.64
CA GLN A 25 -10.07 1.39 3.30
C GLN A 25 -8.63 0.92 3.22
N ALA A 26 -8.42 -0.37 3.42
CA ALA A 26 -7.09 -0.95 3.35
C ALA A 26 -6.48 -0.78 1.97
N GLU A 27 -7.29 -0.93 0.95
CA GLU A 27 -6.79 -0.78 -0.42
C GLU A 27 -6.39 0.65 -0.70
N ILE A 28 -7.17 1.60 -0.22
CA ILE A 28 -6.83 3.01 -0.41
C ILE A 28 -5.52 3.34 0.28
N GLU A 29 -5.39 2.91 1.52
CA GLU A 29 -4.20 3.20 2.28
C GLU A 29 -2.97 2.49 1.71
N ALA A 30 -3.17 1.27 1.23
CA ALA A 30 -2.07 0.52 0.62
C ALA A 30 -1.56 1.23 -0.63
N TRP A 31 -2.46 1.75 -1.43
CA TRP A 31 -2.07 2.49 -2.62
C TRP A 31 -1.28 3.75 -2.26
N LYS A 32 -1.75 4.47 -1.25
CA LYS A 32 -1.04 5.66 -0.81
C LYS A 32 0.37 5.32 -0.35
N ASP A 33 0.50 4.23 0.37
CA ASP A 33 1.79 3.81 0.89
C ASP A 33 2.75 3.44 -0.25
N ILE A 34 2.24 2.71 -1.22
CA ILE A 34 3.07 2.30 -2.35
C ILE A 34 3.50 3.50 -3.17
N MET A 35 2.58 4.41 -3.44
CA MET A 35 2.90 5.59 -4.22
C MET A 35 3.90 6.48 -3.49
N LYS A 36 3.79 6.53 -2.19
CA LYS A 36 4.72 7.32 -1.40
C LYS A 36 6.13 6.77 -1.49
N ASN A 37 6.25 5.45 -1.51
CA ASN A 37 7.56 4.82 -1.50
C ASN A 37 8.15 4.60 -2.88
N TYR A 38 7.31 4.43 -3.87
CA TYR A 38 7.79 4.13 -5.21
C TYR A 38 7.45 5.17 -6.24
N GLY A 39 6.39 5.88 -6.01
CA GLY A 39 5.91 6.86 -6.97
C GLY A 39 6.66 8.15 -6.90
N GLY A 40 7.42 8.25 -6.17
CA GLY A 40 7.99 9.27 -6.21
C GLY A 40 8.39 10.36 -5.47
N ASN A 41 8.41 10.32 -5.52
CA ASN A 41 8.75 11.11 -5.16
C ASN A 41 9.78 11.41 -4.93
N ASN A 42 10.16 11.75 -5.08
CA ASN A 42 10.91 12.10 -4.99
C ASN A 42 11.35 12.91 -4.61
N ALA A 43 11.32 13.27 -4.50
CA ALA A 43 11.63 13.96 -4.18
C ALA A 43 12.10 14.46 -3.60
N ASP A 44 12.25 14.83 -3.39
CA ASP A 44 12.63 15.39 -2.95
C ASP A 44 13.06 15.41 -2.61
N SER A 45 13.13 15.28 -2.78
CA SER A 45 13.41 15.48 -2.56
C SER A 45 13.63 15.61 -2.34
#